data_157a99dd7c8219ae017ff4cd4926d621
#
_entry.id   157a99dd7c8219ae017ff4cd4926d621
#
_cell.length_a   1.000
_cell.length_b   1.000
_cell.length_c   1.000
_cell.angle_alpha   90.00
_cell.angle_beta   90.00
_cell.angle_gamma   90.00
#
_symmetry.space_group_name_H-M   'P 1'
#
loop_
_entity.id
_entity.type
_entity.pdbx_description
1 polymer ?
#
loop_
_entity_poly.entity_id
_entity_poly.type
_entity_poly.pdbx_seq_one_letter_code
_entity_poly.pdbx_strand_id
1 'polypeptide(L)'
;MNTHRTVLNDASAEATTPDRLLPIALAAWRQGHFVELVDQFDDPFTFTDHALGLEFKDKGRLTEFFAKARECFPDSERKTNSIVRSGDCVITEWTLTATTTEPFLGGLVRKVPICVQGVSVVQRKHGKISRWSDYYDQLQSRRDGLAAFFTEWIEL
;
A
#
# COMPACT_ATOMS: atom_id res chain seq x y z
N MET A 1 47.95 8.48 -31.73
CA MET A 1 46.48 8.70 -31.83
C MET A 1 45.77 7.43 -31.35
N ASN A 2 45.37 7.41 -30.08
CA ASN A 2 44.67 6.26 -29.47
C ASN A 2 43.21 6.64 -29.30
N THR A 3 42.37 6.08 -30.12
CA THR A 3 40.92 6.15 -30.04
C THR A 3 40.40 5.14 -29.02
N HIS A 4 40.10 5.57 -27.81
CA HIS A 4 39.34 4.79 -26.83
C HIS A 4 37.90 4.67 -27.33
N ARG A 5 37.55 3.48 -27.81
CA ARG A 5 36.20 3.09 -28.13
C ARG A 5 35.54 2.60 -26.83
N THR A 6 34.75 3.47 -26.22
CA THR A 6 33.89 3.09 -25.10
C THR A 6 32.85 2.09 -25.60
N VAL A 7 32.98 0.84 -25.18
CA VAL A 7 31.96 -0.18 -25.38
C VAL A 7 30.85 0.12 -24.38
N LEU A 8 29.74 0.69 -24.86
CA LEU A 8 28.50 0.72 -24.11
C LEU A 8 28.00 -0.73 -24.06
N ASN A 9 28.05 -1.32 -22.88
CA ASN A 9 27.43 -2.59 -22.60
C ASN A 9 25.93 -2.46 -22.89
N ASP A 10 25.53 -3.15 -23.93
CA ASP A 10 24.15 -3.41 -24.28
C ASP A 10 23.57 -4.35 -23.21
N ALA A 11 23.01 -3.74 -22.16
CA ALA A 11 22.21 -4.50 -21.20
C ALA A 11 20.95 -4.94 -21.95
N SER A 12 20.98 -6.16 -22.45
CA SER A 12 19.85 -6.85 -23.02
C SER A 12 18.61 -6.59 -22.18
N ALA A 13 17.64 -5.89 -22.77
CA ALA A 13 16.32 -5.69 -22.21
C ALA A 13 15.67 -7.09 -22.07
N GLU A 14 15.78 -7.68 -20.88
CA GLU A 14 14.87 -8.73 -20.47
C GLU A 14 13.47 -8.13 -20.59
N ALA A 15 12.70 -8.67 -21.52
CA ALA A 15 11.31 -8.31 -21.74
C ALA A 15 10.55 -8.59 -20.44
N THR A 16 10.43 -7.54 -19.62
CA THR A 16 9.76 -7.59 -18.31
C THR A 16 8.31 -7.94 -18.57
N THR A 17 7.91 -9.15 -18.22
CA THR A 17 6.49 -9.54 -18.17
C THR A 17 5.74 -8.46 -17.42
N PRO A 18 4.63 -7.87 -17.96
CA PRO A 18 3.93 -6.80 -17.28
C PRO A 18 3.62 -7.22 -15.85
N ASP A 19 4.05 -6.44 -14.89
CA ASP A 19 3.78 -6.72 -13.48
C ASP A 19 2.27 -6.66 -13.22
N ARG A 20 1.64 -7.82 -13.17
CA ARG A 20 0.20 -7.96 -12.90
C ARG A 20 -0.11 -7.97 -11.41
N LEU A 21 0.89 -8.17 -10.56
CA LEU A 21 0.69 -8.36 -9.13
C LEU A 21 0.07 -7.14 -8.46
N LEU A 22 0.64 -5.95 -8.71
CA LEU A 22 0.11 -4.71 -8.13
C LEU A 22 -1.30 -4.36 -8.64
N PRO A 23 -1.60 -4.43 -9.94
CA PRO A 23 -2.98 -4.29 -10.43
C PRO A 23 -3.96 -5.28 -9.82
N ILE A 24 -3.58 -6.55 -9.63
CA ILE A 24 -4.40 -7.57 -8.98
C ILE A 24 -4.66 -7.19 -7.51
N ALA A 25 -3.62 -6.82 -6.78
CA ALA A 25 -3.73 -6.41 -5.38
C ALA A 25 -4.63 -5.17 -5.21
N LEU A 26 -4.49 -4.17 -6.08
CA LEU A 26 -5.34 -2.97 -6.05
C LEU A 26 -6.79 -3.26 -6.47
N ALA A 27 -7.02 -4.19 -7.39
CA ALA A 27 -8.35 -4.63 -7.77
C ALA A 27 -9.03 -5.38 -6.63
N ALA A 28 -8.33 -6.30 -5.96
CA ALA A 28 -8.80 -7.03 -4.79
C ALA A 28 -9.14 -6.08 -3.63
N TRP A 29 -8.28 -5.09 -3.37
CA TRP A 29 -8.59 -4.03 -2.40
C TRP A 29 -9.89 -3.30 -2.74
N ARG A 30 -10.05 -2.86 -3.98
CA ARG A 30 -11.23 -2.10 -4.43
C ARG A 30 -12.52 -2.90 -4.29
N GLN A 31 -12.46 -4.21 -4.52
CA GLN A 31 -13.60 -5.13 -4.44
C GLN A 31 -13.85 -5.65 -3.02
N GLY A 32 -12.97 -5.37 -2.06
CA GLY A 32 -13.06 -5.90 -0.70
C GLY A 32 -12.68 -7.38 -0.58
N HIS A 33 -11.95 -7.91 -1.56
CA HIS A 33 -11.48 -9.30 -1.60
C HIS A 33 -10.13 -9.40 -0.85
N PHE A 34 -10.15 -9.19 0.47
CA PHE A 34 -8.92 -9.07 1.26
C PHE A 34 -8.15 -10.37 1.40
N VAL A 35 -8.83 -11.52 1.39
CA VAL A 35 -8.16 -12.83 1.36
C VAL A 35 -7.35 -12.97 0.07
N GLU A 36 -7.95 -12.66 -1.08
CA GLU A 36 -7.26 -12.70 -2.38
C GLU A 36 -6.11 -11.70 -2.46
N LEU A 37 -6.28 -10.51 -1.84
CA LEU A 37 -5.22 -9.52 -1.72
C LEU A 37 -4.04 -10.08 -0.92
N VAL A 38 -4.31 -10.65 0.25
CA VAL A 38 -3.29 -11.17 1.16
C VAL A 38 -2.64 -12.44 0.62
N ASP A 39 -3.32 -13.20 -0.22
CA ASP A 39 -2.75 -14.36 -0.93
C ASP A 39 -1.67 -13.98 -1.95
N GLN A 40 -1.60 -12.69 -2.37
CA GLN A 40 -0.50 -12.20 -3.18
C GLN A 40 0.81 -12.06 -2.38
N PHE A 41 0.74 -12.09 -1.06
CA PHE A 41 1.93 -12.03 -0.21
C PHE A 41 2.62 -13.40 -0.11
N ASP A 42 3.95 -13.38 -0.03
CA ASP A 42 4.79 -14.57 0.17
C ASP A 42 4.63 -15.12 1.61
N ASP A 43 5.37 -16.14 1.92
CA ASP A 43 5.57 -16.64 3.28
C ASP A 43 7.05 -17.04 3.43
N PRO A 44 7.80 -16.31 4.26
CA PRO A 44 7.45 -15.15 5.09
C PRO A 44 7.31 -13.84 4.29
N PHE A 45 6.52 -12.90 4.82
CA PHE A 45 6.38 -11.55 4.31
C PHE A 45 6.42 -10.51 5.43
N THR A 46 6.52 -9.23 5.04
CA THR A 46 6.33 -8.09 5.95
C THR A 46 5.48 -7.02 5.27
N PHE A 47 4.40 -6.61 5.91
CA PHE A 47 3.65 -5.40 5.58
C PHE A 47 3.88 -4.37 6.68
N THR A 48 4.32 -3.16 6.32
CA THR A 48 4.58 -2.07 7.27
C THR A 48 3.83 -0.82 6.84
N ASP A 49 3.01 -0.28 7.72
CA ASP A 49 2.48 1.07 7.61
C ASP A 49 3.32 1.98 8.52
N HIS A 50 4.23 2.73 7.90
CA HIS A 50 5.17 3.58 8.65
C HIS A 50 4.50 4.79 9.28
N ALA A 51 3.41 5.27 8.69
CA ALA A 51 2.68 6.39 9.23
C ALA A 51 1.94 6.01 10.52
N LEU A 52 1.52 4.75 10.64
CA LEU A 52 0.80 4.23 11.81
C LEU A 52 1.72 3.52 12.81
N GLY A 53 2.94 3.18 12.39
CA GLY A 53 3.84 2.35 13.19
C GLY A 53 3.39 0.89 13.30
N LEU A 54 2.61 0.39 12.33
CA LEU A 54 2.10 -0.97 12.32
C LEU A 54 2.94 -1.88 11.44
N GLU A 55 3.17 -3.10 11.90
CA GLU A 55 3.85 -4.15 11.15
C GLU A 55 3.07 -5.47 11.26
N PHE A 56 2.85 -6.11 10.11
CA PHE A 56 2.16 -7.40 10.00
C PHE A 56 3.07 -8.42 9.30
N LYS A 57 3.12 -9.62 9.89
CA LYS A 57 3.81 -10.81 9.37
C LYS A 57 2.87 -12.04 9.32
N ASP A 58 1.64 -11.85 9.74
CA ASP A 58 0.58 -12.88 9.74
C ASP A 58 -0.52 -12.48 8.77
N LYS A 59 -0.89 -13.41 7.88
CA LYS A 59 -1.88 -13.17 6.83
C LYS A 59 -3.28 -12.95 7.38
N GLY A 60 -3.65 -13.65 8.44
CA GLY A 60 -4.96 -13.51 9.08
C GLY A 60 -5.13 -12.11 9.67
N ARG A 61 -4.15 -11.66 10.45
CA ARG A 61 -4.16 -10.31 11.04
C ARG A 61 -4.14 -9.20 9.99
N LEU A 62 -3.37 -9.38 8.91
CA LEU A 62 -3.36 -8.41 7.80
C LEU A 62 -4.72 -8.35 7.09
N THR A 63 -5.37 -9.51 6.91
CA THR A 63 -6.72 -9.58 6.33
C THR A 63 -7.74 -8.86 7.21
N GLU A 64 -7.71 -9.08 8.52
CA GLU A 64 -8.57 -8.40 9.50
C GLU A 64 -8.34 -6.88 9.48
N PHE A 65 -7.09 -6.44 9.43
CA PHE A 65 -6.76 -5.02 9.33
C PHE A 65 -7.35 -4.37 8.07
N PHE A 66 -7.22 -5.00 6.90
CA PHE A 66 -7.80 -4.49 5.67
C PHE A 66 -9.34 -4.48 5.70
N ALA A 67 -9.96 -5.52 6.27
CA ALA A 67 -11.40 -5.56 6.43
C ALA A 67 -11.90 -4.41 7.32
N LYS A 68 -11.24 -4.20 8.45
CA LYS A 68 -11.58 -3.10 9.38
C LYS A 68 -11.38 -1.72 8.76
N ALA A 69 -10.30 -1.53 8.01
CA ALA A 69 -10.06 -0.30 7.27
C ALA A 69 -11.20 -0.02 6.26
N ARG A 70 -11.69 -1.05 5.58
CA ARG A 70 -12.82 -0.92 4.64
C ARG A 70 -14.14 -0.60 5.34
N GLU A 71 -14.40 -1.15 6.51
CA GLU A 71 -15.60 -0.81 7.32
C GLU A 71 -15.61 0.68 7.69
N CYS A 72 -14.45 1.21 8.09
CA CYS A 72 -14.32 2.63 8.45
C CYS A 72 -14.34 3.58 7.25
N PHE A 73 -13.88 3.11 6.10
CA PHE A 73 -13.74 3.88 4.85
C PHE A 73 -14.34 3.11 3.66
N PRO A 74 -15.68 2.88 3.63
CA PRO A 74 -16.31 2.01 2.64
C PRO A 74 -16.24 2.54 1.21
N ASP A 75 -16.12 3.86 1.04
CA ASP A 75 -15.98 4.56 -0.25
C ASP A 75 -14.51 4.84 -0.61
N SER A 76 -13.54 4.22 0.10
CA SER A 76 -12.14 4.50 -0.14
C SER A 76 -11.71 4.13 -1.55
N GLU A 77 -11.11 5.10 -2.23
CA GLU A 77 -10.50 4.94 -3.54
C GLU A 77 -9.01 5.27 -3.49
N ARG A 78 -8.19 4.37 -4.01
CA ARG A 78 -6.76 4.58 -4.18
C ARG A 78 -6.43 4.72 -5.65
N LYS A 79 -6.02 5.92 -6.04
CA LYS A 79 -5.53 6.23 -7.38
C LYS A 79 -4.01 6.18 -7.39
N THR A 80 -3.43 5.41 -8.29
CA THR A 80 -1.99 5.44 -8.56
C THR A 80 -1.67 6.63 -9.46
N ASN A 81 -0.78 7.50 -9.00
CA ASN A 81 -0.35 8.70 -9.71
C ASN A 81 0.88 8.42 -10.59
N SER A 82 1.87 7.68 -10.04
CA SER A 82 3.07 7.26 -10.76
C SER A 82 3.54 5.88 -10.32
N ILE A 83 4.30 5.20 -11.19
CA ILE A 83 4.90 3.89 -10.91
C ILE A 83 6.34 3.91 -11.42
N VAL A 84 7.28 3.57 -10.53
CA VAL A 84 8.68 3.32 -10.86
C VAL A 84 9.00 1.87 -10.59
N ARG A 85 9.72 1.22 -11.51
CA ARG A 85 10.14 -0.18 -11.39
C ARG A 85 11.65 -0.31 -11.49
N SER A 86 12.23 -1.11 -10.63
CA SER A 86 13.64 -1.46 -10.66
C SER A 86 13.81 -2.90 -10.18
N GLY A 87 14.03 -3.82 -11.11
CA GLY A 87 14.07 -5.25 -10.82
C GLY A 87 12.78 -5.73 -10.12
N ASP A 88 12.94 -6.35 -8.97
CA ASP A 88 11.83 -6.83 -8.14
C ASP A 88 11.23 -5.76 -7.21
N CYS A 89 11.68 -4.52 -7.32
CA CYS A 89 11.14 -3.41 -6.55
C CYS A 89 10.18 -2.56 -7.40
N VAL A 90 9.00 -2.29 -6.85
CA VAL A 90 8.00 -1.37 -7.43
C VAL A 90 7.72 -0.26 -6.42
N ILE A 91 7.85 0.97 -6.85
CA ILE A 91 7.50 2.15 -6.06
C ILE A 91 6.30 2.81 -6.73
N THR A 92 5.27 3.11 -5.95
CA THR A 92 4.06 3.77 -6.44
C THR A 92 3.78 5.01 -5.61
N GLU A 93 3.55 6.13 -6.29
CA GLU A 93 2.89 7.28 -5.68
C GLU A 93 1.39 7.15 -5.86
N TRP A 94 0.64 7.48 -4.83
CA TRP A 94 -0.80 7.35 -4.86
C TRP A 94 -1.52 8.45 -4.08
N THR A 95 -2.79 8.62 -4.40
CA THR A 95 -3.74 9.42 -3.64
C THR A 95 -4.86 8.52 -3.18
N LEU A 96 -5.15 8.53 -1.88
CA LEU A 96 -6.30 7.87 -1.26
C LEU A 96 -7.35 8.94 -0.92
N THR A 97 -8.57 8.75 -1.39
CA THR A 97 -9.73 9.52 -0.99
C THR A 97 -10.72 8.62 -0.29
N ALA A 98 -11.37 9.09 0.76
CA ALA A 98 -12.39 8.35 1.48
C ALA A 98 -13.28 9.29 2.30
N THR A 99 -14.37 8.74 2.84
CA THR A 99 -15.21 9.41 3.83
C THR A 99 -15.32 8.52 5.07
N THR A 100 -15.07 9.09 6.25
CA THR A 100 -15.25 8.36 7.50
C THR A 100 -16.73 8.12 7.75
N THR A 101 -17.11 6.88 8.11
CA THR A 101 -18.54 6.52 8.33
C THR A 101 -18.87 6.18 9.77
N GLU A 102 -17.88 5.76 10.55
CA GLU A 102 -18.08 5.29 11.91
C GLU A 102 -17.95 6.43 12.93
N PRO A 103 -18.73 6.36 14.05
CA PRO A 103 -18.47 7.21 15.20
C PRO A 103 -17.19 6.72 15.86
N PHE A 104 -16.13 7.41 15.59
CA PHE A 104 -14.86 7.15 16.20
C PHE A 104 -14.87 7.65 17.66
N LEU A 105 -14.51 6.77 18.62
CA LEU A 105 -14.28 7.08 20.04
C LEU A 105 -15.44 7.79 20.72
N GLY A 106 -16.68 7.31 20.58
CA GLY A 106 -17.84 7.86 21.28
C GLY A 106 -18.20 9.29 20.90
N GLY A 107 -17.63 9.83 19.84
CA GLY A 107 -17.94 11.13 19.30
C GLY A 107 -19.14 11.14 18.36
N LEU A 108 -19.65 12.31 18.03
CA LEU A 108 -20.69 12.50 17.02
C LEU A 108 -20.20 11.96 15.66
N VAL A 109 -21.01 11.08 15.04
CA VAL A 109 -20.78 10.61 13.67
C VAL A 109 -20.67 11.83 12.76
N ARG A 110 -19.48 12.08 12.24
CA ARG A 110 -19.27 13.08 11.21
C ARG A 110 -18.69 12.37 10.00
N LYS A 111 -19.40 12.46 8.88
CA LYS A 111 -18.81 12.12 7.58
C LYS A 111 -17.74 13.15 7.25
N VAL A 112 -16.49 12.80 7.43
CA VAL A 112 -15.35 13.68 7.13
C VAL A 112 -14.68 13.16 5.88
N PRO A 113 -14.65 13.93 4.77
CA PRO A 113 -13.88 13.58 3.61
C PRO A 113 -12.39 13.66 3.96
N ILE A 114 -11.64 12.68 3.50
CA ILE A 114 -10.18 12.63 3.64
C ILE A 114 -9.51 12.50 2.28
N CYS A 115 -8.32 13.08 2.15
CA CYS A 115 -7.48 12.97 0.98
C CYS A 115 -6.02 12.85 1.45
N VAL A 116 -5.42 11.68 1.25
CA VAL A 116 -4.06 11.36 1.69
C VAL A 116 -3.21 11.03 0.47
N GLN A 117 -2.02 11.62 0.41
CA GLN A 117 -1.00 11.27 -0.58
C GLN A 117 0.09 10.43 0.08
N GLY A 118 0.55 9.42 -0.64
CA GLY A 118 1.57 8.55 -0.10
C GLY A 118 2.36 7.81 -1.16
N VAL A 119 3.33 7.06 -0.66
CA VAL A 119 4.22 6.21 -1.46
C VAL A 119 4.19 4.81 -0.88
N SER A 120 4.06 3.81 -1.75
CA SER A 120 4.30 2.41 -1.39
C SER A 120 5.57 1.91 -2.05
N VAL A 121 6.38 1.21 -1.26
CA VAL A 121 7.53 0.46 -1.74
C VAL A 121 7.21 -1.03 -1.63
N VAL A 122 7.10 -1.71 -2.76
CA VAL A 122 6.74 -3.13 -2.83
C VAL A 122 7.93 -3.92 -3.37
N GLN A 123 8.38 -4.90 -2.61
CA GLN A 123 9.40 -5.86 -3.04
C GLN A 123 8.74 -7.21 -3.32
N ARG A 124 9.18 -7.84 -4.40
CA ARG A 124 8.71 -9.17 -4.81
C ARG A 124 9.79 -10.20 -4.61
N LYS A 125 9.36 -11.43 -4.40
CA LYS A 125 10.19 -12.61 -4.39
C LYS A 125 9.35 -13.77 -4.91
N HIS A 126 9.89 -14.56 -5.84
CA HIS A 126 9.19 -15.71 -6.41
C HIS A 126 7.78 -15.40 -6.95
N GLY A 127 7.59 -14.23 -7.54
CA GLY A 127 6.29 -13.82 -8.09
C GLY A 127 5.25 -13.38 -7.05
N LYS A 128 5.63 -13.27 -5.78
CA LYS A 128 4.78 -12.80 -4.68
C LYS A 128 5.35 -11.57 -3.99
N ILE A 129 4.53 -10.89 -3.19
CA ILE A 129 4.94 -9.75 -2.38
C ILE A 129 5.68 -10.25 -1.15
N SER A 130 6.98 -10.02 -1.05
CA SER A 130 7.78 -10.33 0.14
C SER A 130 7.82 -9.19 1.15
N ARG A 131 7.67 -7.96 0.68
CA ARG A 131 7.61 -6.77 1.51
C ARG A 131 6.72 -5.72 0.88
N TRP A 132 5.90 -5.06 1.70
CA TRP A 132 5.14 -3.87 1.35
C TRP A 132 5.33 -2.84 2.45
N SER A 133 5.68 -1.60 2.07
CA SER A 133 5.88 -0.50 3.01
C SER A 133 5.12 0.72 2.52
N ASP A 134 4.19 1.23 3.33
CA ASP A 134 3.43 2.45 3.05
C ASP A 134 3.98 3.63 3.84
N TYR A 135 4.12 4.77 3.17
CA TYR A 135 4.59 6.03 3.71
C TYR A 135 3.62 7.14 3.32
N TYR A 136 3.10 7.86 4.29
CA TYR A 136 2.25 9.03 4.08
C TYR A 136 2.27 9.97 5.29
N ASP A 137 1.74 11.18 5.12
CA ASP A 137 1.74 12.18 6.19
C ASP A 137 0.57 11.95 7.17
N GLN A 138 0.90 11.57 8.41
CA GLN A 138 -0.08 11.45 9.49
C GLN A 138 -0.76 12.75 9.88
N LEU A 139 -0.09 13.91 9.71
CA LEU A 139 -0.68 15.19 10.10
C LEU A 139 -1.83 15.55 9.16
N GLN A 140 -1.72 15.20 7.89
CA GLN A 140 -2.80 15.35 6.94
C GLN A 140 -4.00 14.47 7.35
N SER A 141 -3.75 13.22 7.73
CA SER A 141 -4.77 12.31 8.23
C SER A 141 -5.38 12.74 9.59
N ARG A 142 -4.57 13.34 10.47
CA ARG A 142 -5.05 13.86 11.78
C ARG A 142 -5.96 15.06 11.65
N ARG A 143 -5.68 15.96 10.73
CA ARG A 143 -6.57 17.11 10.44
C ARG A 143 -7.94 16.65 9.97
N ASP A 144 -7.99 15.51 9.30
CA ASP A 144 -9.18 14.97 8.67
C ASP A 144 -9.92 13.91 9.52
N GLY A 145 -9.51 13.70 10.80
CA GLY A 145 -10.18 12.77 11.71
C GLY A 145 -9.68 11.32 11.66
N LEU A 146 -8.65 11.01 10.88
CA LEU A 146 -8.01 9.68 10.81
C LEU A 146 -7.27 9.29 12.11
N ALA A 147 -6.84 10.27 12.91
CA ALA A 147 -6.07 10.01 14.13
C ALA A 147 -6.78 9.08 15.11
N ALA A 148 -8.09 9.13 15.12
CA ALA A 148 -8.90 8.35 16.04
C ALA A 148 -8.93 6.85 15.67
N PHE A 149 -9.00 6.51 14.38
CA PHE A 149 -9.02 5.13 13.91
C PHE A 149 -7.77 4.35 14.34
N PHE A 150 -6.64 5.02 14.40
CA PHE A 150 -5.36 4.35 14.58
C PHE A 150 -4.97 4.16 16.04
N THR A 151 -5.56 4.92 16.95
CA THR A 151 -5.30 4.76 18.38
C THR A 151 -5.76 3.41 18.90
N GLU A 152 -6.86 2.86 18.38
CA GLU A 152 -7.36 1.52 18.75
C GLU A 152 -6.44 0.37 18.31
N TRP A 153 -5.64 0.56 17.24
CA TRP A 153 -4.75 -0.49 16.71
C TRP A 153 -3.35 -0.47 17.30
N ILE A 154 -2.95 0.63 17.90
CA ILE A 154 -1.63 0.78 18.54
C ILE A 154 -1.60 0.11 19.92
N GLU A 155 -2.75 -0.10 20.56
CA GLU A 155 -2.87 -0.71 21.91
C GLU A 155 -3.04 -2.24 21.88
N LEU A 156 -2.96 -2.91 20.71
CA LEU A 156 -3.01 -4.34 20.51
C LEU A 156 -1.64 -4.93 20.16
#